data_bebfa6efab98f2ef3edda36f5a64b524
#
_entry.id   bebfa6efab98f2ef3edda36f5a64b524
#
_cell.length_a   1.000
_cell.length_b   1.000
_cell.length_c   1.000
_cell.angle_alpha   90.00
_cell.angle_beta   90.00
_cell.angle_gamma   90.00
#
_symmetry.space_group_name_H-M   'P 1'
#
loop_
_entity.id
_entity.type
_entity.pdbx_description
1 polymer ?
#
loop_
_entity_poly.entity_id
_entity_poly.type
_entity_poly.pdbx_seq_one_letter_code
_entity_poly.pdbx_strand_id
1 'polypeptide(L)'
;KLTPALIAAYNFFAGKRKAGIVSFITFLACTAIGFVVLWGPSLTYFGMLLSGDSGLNSGIVFKTNQSVLGVWTRLMGEASRGGLVLSVLVAVLGLVAAVLMHRAGEVAYALCLAGLTSLLASPISWSHHYVWIVPFGIVLLRNQRLPEYLRIAGLFYSIWTAFAPFKLLPGDNNVELTYAPLHMLVDNFGVYLGVAILIGSIVAAYTPWGRDRRRAQLHLRNGEAITAET
;
A
#
# COMPACT_ATOMS: atom_id res chain seq x y z
N LYS A 1 -7.94 11.97 1.20
CA LYS A 1 -7.10 10.81 0.79
C LYS A 1 -7.90 9.90 -0.14
N LEU A 2 -7.33 9.55 -1.29
CA LEU A 2 -7.91 8.59 -2.23
C LEU A 2 -7.59 7.12 -1.87
N THR A 3 -7.25 6.85 -0.61
CA THR A 3 -6.94 5.51 -0.09
C THR A 3 -8.01 4.47 -0.43
N PRO A 4 -9.33 4.77 -0.32
CA PRO A 4 -10.39 3.81 -0.70
C PRO A 4 -10.40 3.45 -2.19
N ALA A 5 -9.90 4.32 -3.06
CA ALA A 5 -9.88 4.06 -4.50
C ALA A 5 -9.02 2.84 -4.87
N LEU A 6 -7.92 2.62 -4.15
CA LEU A 6 -7.05 1.45 -4.38
C LEU A 6 -7.74 0.14 -3.97
N ILE A 7 -8.53 0.16 -2.87
CA ILE A 7 -9.34 -0.99 -2.46
C ILE A 7 -10.45 -1.28 -3.47
N ALA A 8 -11.08 -0.22 -4.03
CA ALA A 8 -12.08 -0.38 -5.09
C ALA A 8 -11.46 -0.99 -6.36
N ALA A 9 -10.29 -0.50 -6.78
CA ALA A 9 -9.52 -1.06 -7.89
C ALA A 9 -9.12 -2.53 -7.64
N TYR A 10 -8.63 -2.84 -6.44
CA TYR A 10 -8.33 -4.21 -6.04
C TYR A 10 -9.56 -5.12 -6.18
N ASN A 11 -10.70 -4.72 -5.65
CA ASN A 11 -11.94 -5.50 -5.77
C ASN A 11 -12.32 -5.74 -7.23
N PHE A 12 -12.23 -4.72 -8.06
CA PHE A 12 -12.55 -4.83 -9.50
C PHE A 12 -11.63 -5.84 -10.21
N PHE A 13 -10.31 -5.72 -10.07
CA PHE A 13 -9.33 -6.58 -10.72
C PHE A 13 -9.22 -7.98 -10.10
N ALA A 14 -9.58 -8.13 -8.82
CA ALA A 14 -9.68 -9.43 -8.15
C ALA A 14 -10.93 -10.24 -8.56
N GLY A 15 -11.80 -9.70 -9.44
CA GLY A 15 -12.97 -10.37 -9.95
C GLY A 15 -14.26 -10.01 -9.23
N LYS A 16 -14.23 -9.19 -8.19
CA LYS A 16 -15.42 -8.65 -7.48
C LYS A 16 -15.91 -7.36 -8.17
N ARG A 17 -16.15 -7.44 -9.48
CA ARG A 17 -16.44 -6.28 -10.33
C ARG A 17 -17.61 -5.43 -9.80
N LYS A 18 -18.69 -6.08 -9.33
CA LYS A 18 -19.85 -5.38 -8.76
C LYS A 18 -19.43 -4.49 -7.58
N ALA A 19 -18.63 -5.04 -6.64
CA ALA A 19 -18.15 -4.27 -5.50
C ALA A 19 -17.26 -3.09 -5.92
N GLY A 20 -16.35 -3.30 -6.88
CA GLY A 20 -15.51 -2.23 -7.42
C GLY A 20 -16.32 -1.12 -8.10
N ILE A 21 -17.29 -1.48 -8.94
CA ILE A 21 -18.17 -0.52 -9.65
C ILE A 21 -19.03 0.25 -8.65
N VAL A 22 -19.65 -0.42 -7.68
CA VAL A 22 -20.47 0.24 -6.65
C VAL A 22 -19.63 1.21 -5.85
N SER A 23 -18.41 0.82 -5.43
CA SER A 23 -17.49 1.72 -4.71
C SER A 23 -17.17 2.96 -5.53
N PHE A 24 -16.91 2.80 -6.84
CA PHE A 24 -16.61 3.92 -7.73
C PHE A 24 -17.82 4.85 -7.92
N ILE A 25 -19.01 4.28 -8.17
CA ILE A 25 -20.24 5.07 -8.29
C ILE A 25 -20.54 5.84 -6.99
N THR A 26 -20.39 5.18 -5.84
CA THR A 26 -20.58 5.82 -4.53
C THR A 26 -19.60 6.98 -4.34
N PHE A 27 -18.33 6.79 -4.70
CA PHE A 27 -17.33 7.87 -4.67
C PHE A 27 -17.75 9.05 -5.53
N LEU A 28 -18.18 8.81 -6.78
CA LEU A 28 -18.64 9.87 -7.69
C LEU A 28 -19.87 10.59 -7.14
N ALA A 29 -20.84 9.84 -6.61
CA ALA A 29 -22.06 10.42 -6.02
C ALA A 29 -21.73 11.31 -4.82
N CYS A 30 -20.90 10.83 -3.88
CA CYS A 30 -20.49 11.63 -2.73
C CYS A 30 -19.69 12.88 -3.15
N THR A 31 -18.82 12.75 -4.16
CA THR A 31 -18.06 13.86 -4.70
C THR A 31 -19.00 14.89 -5.35
N ALA A 32 -19.99 14.46 -6.15
CA ALA A 32 -21.00 15.33 -6.76
C ALA A 32 -21.83 16.08 -5.71
N ILE A 33 -22.26 15.39 -4.64
CA ILE A 33 -22.94 16.04 -3.50
C ILE A 33 -22.03 17.09 -2.87
N GLY A 34 -20.75 16.78 -2.67
CA GLY A 34 -19.77 17.73 -2.15
C GLY A 34 -19.66 19.00 -3.01
N PHE A 35 -19.62 18.83 -4.34
CA PHE A 35 -19.62 19.96 -5.27
C PHE A 35 -20.92 20.77 -5.24
N VAL A 36 -22.07 20.12 -5.11
CA VAL A 36 -23.37 20.83 -5.02
C VAL A 36 -23.46 21.65 -3.74
N VAL A 37 -23.01 21.10 -2.62
CA VAL A 37 -23.16 21.73 -1.29
C VAL A 37 -22.03 22.72 -1.00
N LEU A 38 -20.81 22.42 -1.42
CA LEU A 38 -19.57 23.14 -1.09
C LEU A 38 -18.76 23.43 -2.37
N TRP A 39 -19.31 24.16 -3.31
CA TRP A 39 -18.70 24.41 -4.63
C TRP A 39 -17.28 24.97 -4.53
N GLY A 40 -17.10 26.09 -3.82
CA GLY A 40 -15.79 26.75 -3.68
C GLY A 40 -14.74 25.86 -3.01
N PRO A 41 -14.99 25.35 -1.78
CA PRO A 41 -14.07 24.42 -1.13
C PRO A 41 -13.75 23.16 -1.95
N SER A 42 -14.72 22.63 -2.69
CA SER A 42 -14.48 21.46 -3.56
C SER A 42 -13.54 21.79 -4.71
N LEU A 43 -13.73 22.91 -5.38
CA LEU A 43 -12.81 23.38 -6.44
C LEU A 43 -11.40 23.55 -5.91
N THR A 44 -11.25 24.20 -4.74
CA THR A 44 -9.94 24.40 -4.11
C THR A 44 -9.28 23.05 -3.78
N TYR A 45 -10.02 22.14 -3.13
CA TYR A 45 -9.51 20.82 -2.77
C TYR A 45 -9.04 20.01 -3.98
N PHE A 46 -9.88 19.90 -5.02
CA PHE A 46 -9.52 19.14 -6.21
C PHE A 46 -8.45 19.84 -7.04
N GLY A 47 -8.44 21.17 -7.06
CA GLY A 47 -7.35 21.95 -7.66
C GLY A 47 -6.00 21.65 -7.01
N MET A 48 -5.92 21.69 -5.69
CA MET A 48 -4.72 21.34 -4.92
C MET A 48 -4.31 19.87 -5.16
N LEU A 49 -5.27 18.96 -5.20
CA LEU A 49 -5.01 17.53 -5.45
C LEU A 49 -4.39 17.32 -6.85
N LEU A 50 -4.89 18.01 -7.87
CA LEU A 50 -4.40 17.91 -9.25
C LEU A 50 -3.06 18.61 -9.45
N SER A 51 -2.79 19.72 -8.74
CA SER A 51 -1.50 20.40 -8.79
C SER A 51 -0.40 19.67 -8.03
N GLY A 52 -0.76 18.66 -7.23
CA GLY A 52 0.18 17.97 -6.33
C GLY A 52 0.50 18.76 -5.06
N ASP A 53 -0.17 19.90 -4.86
CA ASP A 53 -0.08 20.65 -3.63
C ASP A 53 -1.01 20.02 -2.58
N SER A 54 -0.40 19.36 -1.60
CA SER A 54 -1.16 18.72 -0.52
C SER A 54 -1.70 19.71 0.52
N GLY A 55 -1.33 21.00 0.42
CA GLY A 55 -1.55 22.00 1.47
C GLY A 55 -0.78 21.72 2.78
N LEU A 56 0.02 20.66 2.81
CA LEU A 56 0.76 20.15 3.96
C LEU A 56 2.24 19.99 3.62
N ASN A 57 2.82 20.94 2.87
CA ASN A 57 4.19 20.84 2.36
C ASN A 57 5.23 20.55 3.45
N SER A 58 5.06 21.10 4.66
CA SER A 58 5.91 20.80 5.82
C SER A 58 5.74 19.37 6.37
N GLY A 59 4.61 18.73 6.12
CA GLY A 59 4.35 17.38 6.59
C GLY A 59 4.91 16.28 5.70
N ILE A 60 5.31 16.59 4.46
CA ILE A 60 5.81 15.57 3.51
C ILE A 60 7.17 15.05 3.93
N VAL A 61 8.08 15.94 4.34
CA VAL A 61 9.46 15.60 4.74
C VAL A 61 9.51 14.92 6.11
N PHE A 62 8.51 15.20 6.97
CA PHE A 62 8.53 14.81 8.37
C PHE A 62 8.72 13.29 8.57
N LYS A 63 9.61 12.90 9.48
CA LYS A 63 10.01 11.51 9.77
C LYS A 63 8.85 10.53 9.97
N THR A 64 7.70 10.98 10.47
CA THR A 64 6.53 10.10 10.63
C THR A 64 5.75 9.88 9.34
N ASN A 65 6.09 10.58 8.23
CA ASN A 65 5.53 10.31 6.93
C ASN A 65 6.23 9.11 6.29
N GLN A 66 5.68 7.93 6.48
CA GLN A 66 6.18 6.66 5.98
C GLN A 66 5.58 6.33 4.61
N SER A 67 5.64 7.28 3.67
CA SER A 67 5.20 7.13 2.28
C SER A 67 6.38 7.18 1.31
N VAL A 68 6.17 6.69 0.09
CA VAL A 68 7.17 6.77 -0.99
C VAL A 68 7.53 8.22 -1.32
N LEU A 69 6.54 9.13 -1.34
CA LEU A 69 6.81 10.55 -1.56
C LEU A 69 7.61 11.16 -0.40
N GLY A 70 7.36 10.74 0.85
CA GLY A 70 8.15 11.17 2.00
C GLY A 70 9.61 10.76 1.88
N VAL A 71 9.88 9.49 1.52
CA VAL A 71 11.23 8.99 1.24
C VAL A 71 11.89 9.78 0.12
N TRP A 72 11.19 9.97 -1.00
CA TRP A 72 11.70 10.76 -2.13
C TRP A 72 12.10 12.16 -1.69
N THR A 73 11.23 12.84 -0.95
CA THR A 73 11.45 14.22 -0.50
C THR A 73 12.68 14.31 0.42
N ARG A 74 12.83 13.35 1.35
CA ARG A 74 14.02 13.32 2.22
C ARG A 74 15.32 13.05 1.47
N LEU A 75 15.28 12.25 0.40
CA LEU A 75 16.46 11.93 -0.40
C LEU A 75 16.84 13.01 -1.40
N MET A 76 15.84 13.68 -2.01
CA MET A 76 16.03 14.65 -3.10
C MET A 76 15.96 16.11 -2.63
N GLY A 77 15.59 16.36 -1.38
CA GLY A 77 15.46 17.70 -0.82
C GLY A 77 14.10 18.36 -1.10
N GLU A 78 13.32 17.85 -2.03
CA GLU A 78 12.03 18.44 -2.40
C GLU A 78 11.00 17.40 -2.85
N ALA A 79 9.72 17.71 -2.66
CA ALA A 79 8.63 16.99 -3.27
C ALA A 79 8.55 17.36 -4.76
N SER A 80 8.68 16.37 -5.64
CA SER A 80 8.72 16.62 -7.08
C SER A 80 7.82 15.65 -7.84
N ARG A 81 7.62 15.94 -9.13
CA ARG A 81 6.90 15.05 -10.06
C ARG A 81 7.49 13.64 -10.08
N GLY A 82 8.82 13.51 -9.92
CA GLY A 82 9.49 12.22 -9.85
C GLY A 82 8.99 11.38 -8.67
N GLY A 83 8.84 11.96 -7.49
CA GLY A 83 8.29 11.29 -6.32
C GLY A 83 6.82 10.88 -6.48
N LEU A 84 6.01 11.70 -7.15
CA LEU A 84 4.62 11.36 -7.48
C LEU A 84 4.55 10.20 -8.47
N VAL A 85 5.37 10.21 -9.52
CA VAL A 85 5.47 9.10 -10.49
C VAL A 85 5.87 7.80 -9.78
N LEU A 86 6.87 7.85 -8.90
CA LEU A 86 7.29 6.68 -8.12
C LEU A 86 6.16 6.17 -7.22
N SER A 87 5.39 7.07 -6.60
CA SER A 87 4.22 6.69 -5.78
C SER A 87 3.15 5.98 -6.62
N VAL A 88 2.89 6.44 -7.85
CA VAL A 88 1.97 5.79 -8.79
C VAL A 88 2.50 4.41 -9.21
N LEU A 89 3.79 4.29 -9.49
CA LEU A 89 4.41 3.00 -9.83
C LEU A 89 4.28 2.00 -8.68
N VAL A 90 4.48 2.43 -7.44
CA VAL A 90 4.29 1.58 -6.24
C VAL A 90 2.80 1.23 -6.04
N ALA A 91 1.87 2.15 -6.35
CA ALA A 91 0.43 1.83 -6.34
C ALA A 91 0.08 0.71 -7.33
N VAL A 92 0.59 0.79 -8.56
CA VAL A 92 0.39 -0.25 -9.59
C VAL A 92 1.05 -1.56 -9.17
N LEU A 93 2.29 -1.52 -8.70
CA LEU A 93 3.04 -2.69 -8.22
C LEU A 93 2.26 -3.41 -7.11
N GLY A 94 1.78 -2.67 -6.12
CA GLY A 94 1.03 -3.25 -5.01
C GLY A 94 -0.35 -3.77 -5.40
N LEU A 95 -1.03 -3.10 -6.35
CA LEU A 95 -2.28 -3.61 -6.91
C LEU A 95 -2.06 -4.94 -7.64
N VAL A 96 -0.99 -5.05 -8.43
CA VAL A 96 -0.60 -6.31 -9.10
C VAL A 96 -0.30 -7.38 -8.07
N ALA A 97 0.50 -7.08 -7.04
CA ALA A 97 0.81 -8.02 -5.96
C ALA A 97 -0.46 -8.53 -5.27
N ALA A 98 -1.37 -7.63 -4.89
CA ALA A 98 -2.63 -7.97 -4.23
C ALA A 98 -3.51 -8.85 -5.13
N VAL A 99 -3.66 -8.51 -6.42
CA VAL A 99 -4.48 -9.29 -7.36
C VAL A 99 -3.89 -10.68 -7.59
N LEU A 100 -2.57 -10.81 -7.72
CA LEU A 100 -1.89 -12.09 -7.91
C LEU A 100 -2.04 -12.99 -6.66
N MET A 101 -1.88 -12.43 -5.46
CA MET A 101 -2.10 -13.16 -4.21
C MET A 101 -3.56 -13.59 -4.03
N HIS A 102 -4.51 -12.72 -4.40
CA HIS A 102 -5.92 -13.08 -4.42
C HIS A 102 -6.19 -14.29 -5.34
N ARG A 103 -5.63 -14.27 -6.55
CA ARG A 103 -5.75 -15.38 -7.52
C ARG A 103 -5.06 -16.67 -7.07
N ALA A 104 -4.07 -16.57 -6.20
CA ALA A 104 -3.46 -17.72 -5.51
C ALA A 104 -4.29 -18.22 -4.31
N GLY A 105 -5.45 -17.63 -4.03
CA GLY A 105 -6.34 -18.01 -2.93
C GLY A 105 -5.98 -17.37 -1.58
N GLU A 106 -4.99 -16.47 -1.55
CA GLU A 106 -4.53 -15.80 -0.33
C GLU A 106 -5.29 -14.47 -0.13
N VAL A 107 -6.63 -14.53 -0.04
CA VAL A 107 -7.54 -13.37 -0.07
C VAL A 107 -7.28 -12.39 1.08
N ALA A 108 -7.11 -12.89 2.31
CA ALA A 108 -6.86 -12.04 3.47
C ALA A 108 -5.51 -11.31 3.35
N TYR A 109 -4.46 -12.02 2.92
CA TYR A 109 -3.14 -11.45 2.67
C TYR A 109 -3.20 -10.39 1.56
N ALA A 110 -3.90 -10.69 0.46
CA ALA A 110 -4.09 -9.78 -0.66
C ALA A 110 -4.78 -8.47 -0.25
N LEU A 111 -5.81 -8.55 0.61
CA LEU A 111 -6.49 -7.36 1.13
C LEU A 111 -5.54 -6.51 1.99
N CYS A 112 -4.73 -7.15 2.84
CA CYS A 112 -3.71 -6.45 3.63
C CYS A 112 -2.65 -5.79 2.74
N LEU A 113 -2.21 -6.45 1.64
CA LEU A 113 -1.30 -5.83 0.66
C LEU A 113 -1.94 -4.60 0.00
N ALA A 114 -3.23 -4.66 -0.37
CA ALA A 114 -3.93 -3.50 -0.93
C ALA A 114 -4.01 -2.34 0.09
N GLY A 115 -4.27 -2.65 1.37
CA GLY A 115 -4.23 -1.67 2.46
C GLY A 115 -2.84 -1.05 2.63
N LEU A 116 -1.79 -1.87 2.70
CA LEU A 116 -0.40 -1.42 2.79
C LEU A 116 -0.01 -0.54 1.60
N THR A 117 -0.35 -0.97 0.39
CA THR A 117 -0.08 -0.22 -0.84
C THR A 117 -0.71 1.17 -0.80
N SER A 118 -1.93 1.27 -0.29
CA SER A 118 -2.63 2.55 -0.17
C SER A 118 -1.91 3.55 0.75
N LEU A 119 -1.16 3.05 1.73
CA LEU A 119 -0.35 3.86 2.62
C LEU A 119 0.98 4.24 1.97
N LEU A 120 1.68 3.28 1.37
CA LEU A 120 2.96 3.52 0.70
C LEU A 120 2.83 4.53 -0.44
N ALA A 121 1.77 4.43 -1.25
CA ALA A 121 1.53 5.28 -2.41
C ALA A 121 0.85 6.63 -2.10
N SER A 122 0.29 6.80 -0.90
CA SER A 122 -0.30 8.08 -0.49
C SER A 122 0.78 9.15 -0.34
N PRO A 123 0.54 10.42 -0.73
CA PRO A 123 1.52 11.49 -0.52
C PRO A 123 1.93 11.67 0.95
N ILE A 124 0.99 11.47 1.87
CA ILE A 124 1.25 11.56 3.31
C ILE A 124 0.63 10.35 4.00
N SER A 125 1.47 9.58 4.68
CA SER A 125 1.08 8.41 5.48
C SER A 125 1.81 8.41 6.81
N TRP A 126 1.23 9.10 7.77
CA TRP A 126 1.76 9.15 9.13
C TRP A 126 1.60 7.81 9.84
N SER A 127 2.43 7.58 10.82
CA SER A 127 2.50 6.30 11.56
C SER A 127 1.15 5.82 12.09
N HIS A 128 0.24 6.71 12.49
CA HIS A 128 -1.10 6.33 12.96
C HIS A 128 -2.04 5.85 11.85
N HIS A 129 -1.70 6.06 10.57
CA HIS A 129 -2.47 5.49 9.46
C HIS A 129 -2.16 3.99 9.24
N TYR A 130 -1.08 3.48 9.83
CA TYR A 130 -0.59 2.11 9.63
C TYR A 130 -1.36 1.06 10.47
N VAL A 131 -2.64 1.29 10.74
CA VAL A 131 -3.53 0.33 11.42
C VAL A 131 -3.62 -1.02 10.70
N TRP A 132 -3.32 -1.04 9.39
CA TRP A 132 -3.29 -2.25 8.58
C TRP A 132 -2.24 -3.27 9.01
N ILE A 133 -1.22 -2.87 9.78
CA ILE A 133 -0.21 -3.80 10.30
C ILE A 133 -0.81 -4.83 11.26
N VAL A 134 -1.90 -4.50 11.95
CA VAL A 134 -2.56 -5.41 12.90
C VAL A 134 -3.19 -6.60 12.16
N PRO A 135 -4.15 -6.42 11.24
CA PRO A 135 -4.68 -7.54 10.47
C PRO A 135 -3.59 -8.22 9.62
N PHE A 136 -2.60 -7.49 9.11
CA PHE A 136 -1.49 -8.05 8.37
C PHE A 136 -0.68 -9.03 9.23
N GLY A 137 -0.27 -8.63 10.43
CA GLY A 137 0.46 -9.49 11.38
C GLY A 137 -0.35 -10.74 11.76
N ILE A 138 -1.66 -10.60 12.02
CA ILE A 138 -2.54 -11.73 12.33
C ILE A 138 -2.59 -12.73 11.16
N VAL A 139 -2.74 -12.23 9.93
CA VAL A 139 -2.75 -13.08 8.73
C VAL A 139 -1.44 -13.83 8.58
N LEU A 140 -0.30 -13.16 8.77
CA LEU A 140 1.03 -13.78 8.65
C LEU A 140 1.30 -14.85 9.72
N LEU A 141 0.82 -14.63 10.94
CA LEU A 141 0.94 -15.62 12.03
C LEU A 141 0.07 -16.86 11.78
N ARG A 142 -1.14 -16.66 11.25
CA ARG A 142 -2.12 -17.73 11.03
C ARG A 142 -1.91 -18.49 9.73
N ASN A 143 -1.40 -17.84 8.70
CA ASN A 143 -1.31 -18.41 7.36
C ASN A 143 0.04 -19.10 7.11
N GLN A 144 0.15 -20.37 7.51
CA GLN A 144 1.35 -21.18 7.28
C GLN A 144 1.56 -21.57 5.80
N ARG A 145 0.59 -21.27 4.91
CA ARG A 145 0.66 -21.61 3.48
C ARG A 145 1.46 -20.61 2.67
N LEU A 146 1.64 -19.39 3.20
CA LEU A 146 2.48 -18.37 2.56
C LEU A 146 3.96 -18.77 2.60
N PRO A 147 4.75 -18.42 1.57
CA PRO A 147 6.19 -18.59 1.59
C PRO A 147 6.81 -18.00 2.88
N GLU A 148 7.73 -18.74 3.46
CA GLU A 148 8.31 -18.39 4.77
C GLU A 148 8.97 -17.01 4.75
N TYR A 149 9.70 -16.68 3.70
CA TYR A 149 10.34 -15.36 3.58
C TYR A 149 9.35 -14.19 3.58
N LEU A 150 8.13 -14.37 3.00
CA LEU A 150 7.07 -13.35 3.07
C LEU A 150 6.51 -13.22 4.48
N ARG A 151 6.39 -14.34 5.19
CA ARG A 151 5.91 -14.34 6.58
C ARG A 151 6.92 -13.64 7.49
N ILE A 152 8.19 -14.00 7.39
CA ILE A 152 9.27 -13.40 8.19
C ILE A 152 9.39 -11.91 7.89
N ALA A 153 9.50 -11.53 6.61
CA ALA A 153 9.61 -10.13 6.22
C ALA A 153 8.40 -9.30 6.67
N GLY A 154 7.19 -9.84 6.50
CA GLY A 154 5.97 -9.15 6.89
C GLY A 154 5.78 -9.04 8.40
N LEU A 155 6.16 -10.04 9.19
CA LEU A 155 6.16 -9.98 10.65
C LEU A 155 7.18 -8.96 11.14
N PHE A 156 8.39 -8.98 10.58
CA PHE A 156 9.40 -7.99 10.90
C PHE A 156 8.95 -6.57 10.55
N TYR A 157 8.32 -6.39 9.38
CA TYR A 157 7.71 -5.12 8.98
C TYR A 157 6.64 -4.65 9.99
N SER A 158 5.78 -5.56 10.45
CA SER A 158 4.73 -5.25 11.41
C SER A 158 5.31 -4.81 12.75
N ILE A 159 6.35 -5.51 13.22
CA ILE A 159 7.08 -5.17 14.45
C ILE A 159 7.78 -3.82 14.29
N TRP A 160 8.54 -3.62 13.21
CA TRP A 160 9.23 -2.37 12.92
C TRP A 160 8.26 -1.17 12.93
N THR A 161 7.14 -1.31 12.25
CA THR A 161 6.13 -0.24 12.15
C THR A 161 5.44 0.02 13.49
N ALA A 162 5.19 -1.02 14.30
CA ALA A 162 4.60 -0.89 15.62
C ALA A 162 5.53 -0.17 16.61
N PHE A 163 6.82 -0.53 16.63
CA PHE A 163 7.83 0.13 17.46
C PHE A 163 8.19 1.52 16.95
N ALA A 164 8.05 1.75 15.64
CA ALA A 164 8.29 3.04 14.99
C ALA A 164 9.61 3.70 15.38
N PRO A 165 10.78 3.05 15.21
CA PRO A 165 12.09 3.55 15.68
C PRO A 165 12.47 4.90 15.05
N PHE A 166 11.94 5.24 13.88
CA PHE A 166 12.09 6.55 13.26
C PHE A 166 11.56 7.71 14.14
N LYS A 167 10.64 7.45 15.08
CA LYS A 167 10.17 8.48 16.02
C LYS A 167 11.24 8.92 17.03
N LEU A 168 12.25 8.09 17.25
CA LEU A 168 13.36 8.41 18.14
C LEU A 168 14.40 9.34 17.49
N LEU A 169 14.33 9.51 16.16
CA LEU A 169 15.22 10.42 15.44
C LEU A 169 14.85 11.90 15.72
N PRO A 170 15.79 12.84 15.59
CA PRO A 170 15.46 14.25 15.61
C PRO A 170 14.34 14.59 14.62
N GLY A 171 13.51 15.55 14.90
CA GLY A 171 12.45 16.04 14.02
C GLY A 171 12.32 17.54 14.26
N ASP A 172 11.54 18.23 13.50
CA ASP A 172 11.34 19.69 13.48
C ASP A 172 12.31 20.44 12.54
N ASN A 173 11.85 21.55 12.05
CA ASN A 173 12.61 22.46 11.16
C ASN A 173 13.24 21.78 9.92
N ASN A 174 12.62 20.68 9.41
CA ASN A 174 13.10 19.90 8.26
C ASN A 174 14.52 19.32 8.46
N VAL A 175 14.91 19.01 9.71
CA VAL A 175 16.21 18.40 10.02
C VAL A 175 16.40 17.06 9.28
N GLU A 176 15.31 16.42 8.87
CA GLU A 176 15.28 15.18 8.09
C GLU A 176 16.04 15.29 6.77
N LEU A 177 16.14 16.52 6.19
CA LEU A 177 16.90 16.77 4.96
C LEU A 177 18.43 16.71 5.18
N THR A 178 18.86 16.78 6.43
CA THR A 178 20.28 16.79 6.81
C THR A 178 20.67 15.51 7.58
N TYR A 179 19.87 14.50 7.57
CA TYR A 179 20.14 13.24 8.26
C TYR A 179 21.43 12.58 7.77
N ALA A 180 22.25 12.13 8.73
CA ALA A 180 23.36 11.23 8.43
C ALA A 180 22.83 9.91 7.81
N PRO A 181 23.63 9.18 7.03
CA PRO A 181 23.20 7.98 6.31
C PRO A 181 22.47 6.95 7.17
N LEU A 182 22.90 6.75 8.41
CA LEU A 182 22.24 5.81 9.33
C LEU A 182 20.83 6.30 9.74
N HIS A 183 20.66 7.59 10.04
CA HIS A 183 19.36 8.16 10.36
C HIS A 183 18.43 8.06 9.16
N MET A 184 18.94 8.36 7.97
CA MET A 184 18.19 8.25 6.71
C MET A 184 17.76 6.80 6.46
N LEU A 185 18.62 5.83 6.73
CA LEU A 185 18.27 4.41 6.60
C LEU A 185 17.17 4.02 7.59
N VAL A 186 17.31 4.37 8.88
CA VAL A 186 16.32 4.04 9.92
C VAL A 186 14.97 4.68 9.61
N ASP A 187 14.96 5.94 9.17
CA ASP A 187 13.72 6.65 8.86
C ASP A 187 12.96 6.03 7.67
N ASN A 188 13.69 5.65 6.63
CA ASN A 188 13.09 5.17 5.38
C ASN A 188 12.92 3.64 5.32
N PHE A 189 13.49 2.90 6.27
CA PHE A 189 13.57 1.43 6.23
C PHE A 189 12.20 0.76 6.10
N GLY A 190 11.20 1.24 6.84
CA GLY A 190 9.84 0.70 6.78
C GLY A 190 9.26 0.77 5.36
N VAL A 191 9.48 1.87 4.64
CA VAL A 191 9.01 2.03 3.26
C VAL A 191 9.75 1.09 2.32
N TYR A 192 11.08 0.96 2.44
CA TYR A 192 11.87 0.04 1.63
C TYR A 192 11.41 -1.41 1.81
N LEU A 193 11.23 -1.83 3.07
CA LEU A 193 10.76 -3.18 3.39
C LEU A 193 9.33 -3.41 2.90
N GLY A 194 8.44 -2.41 3.03
CA GLY A 194 7.09 -2.48 2.50
C GLY A 194 7.07 -2.71 0.98
N VAL A 195 7.88 -1.96 0.22
CA VAL A 195 8.02 -2.15 -1.23
C VAL A 195 8.64 -3.52 -1.55
N ALA A 196 9.64 -3.97 -0.78
CA ALA A 196 10.24 -5.30 -0.95
C ALA A 196 9.23 -6.43 -0.74
N ILE A 197 8.30 -6.29 0.21
CA ILE A 197 7.20 -7.25 0.42
C ILE A 197 6.26 -7.29 -0.78
N LEU A 198 5.93 -6.15 -1.40
CA LEU A 198 5.12 -6.11 -2.62
C LEU A 198 5.82 -6.86 -3.76
N ILE A 199 7.11 -6.58 -4.00
CA ILE A 199 7.93 -7.27 -5.01
C ILE A 199 8.02 -8.76 -4.71
N GLY A 200 8.35 -9.13 -3.48
CA GLY A 200 8.44 -10.53 -3.04
C GLY A 200 7.12 -11.29 -3.23
N SER A 201 5.97 -10.62 -3.02
CA SER A 201 4.65 -11.20 -3.27
C SER A 201 4.41 -11.46 -4.76
N ILE A 202 4.86 -10.56 -5.65
CA ILE A 202 4.80 -10.78 -7.10
C ILE A 202 5.70 -11.97 -7.47
N VAL A 203 6.94 -11.97 -7.00
CA VAL A 203 7.89 -13.08 -7.26
C VAL A 203 7.29 -14.40 -6.80
N ALA A 204 6.74 -14.48 -5.57
CA ALA A 204 6.08 -15.68 -5.06
C ALA A 204 4.99 -16.19 -5.99
N ALA A 205 4.19 -15.30 -6.55
CA ALA A 205 3.10 -15.68 -7.47
C ALA A 205 3.60 -16.38 -8.73
N TYR A 206 4.83 -16.12 -9.19
CA TYR A 206 5.41 -16.74 -10.39
C TYR A 206 6.28 -17.97 -10.09
N THR A 207 6.54 -18.28 -8.82
CA THR A 207 7.21 -19.53 -8.40
C THR A 207 6.28 -20.75 -8.58
N PRO A 208 6.81 -22.00 -8.47
CA PRO A 208 5.97 -23.20 -8.42
C PRO A 208 4.82 -23.09 -7.41
N TRP A 209 5.12 -22.61 -6.19
CA TRP A 209 4.10 -22.37 -5.15
C TRP A 209 2.90 -21.57 -5.67
N GLY A 210 3.13 -20.42 -6.30
CA GLY A 210 2.06 -19.55 -6.79
C GLY A 210 1.32 -20.12 -8.00
N ARG A 211 2.02 -20.85 -8.87
CA ARG A 211 1.41 -21.53 -10.03
C ARG A 211 0.46 -22.64 -9.60
N ASP A 212 0.89 -23.50 -8.69
CA ASP A 212 0.10 -24.63 -8.21
C ASP A 212 -1.14 -24.13 -7.43
N ARG A 213 -0.97 -23.10 -6.62
CA ARG A 213 -2.07 -22.44 -5.91
C ARG A 213 -3.13 -21.90 -6.88
N ARG A 214 -2.72 -21.20 -7.94
CA ARG A 214 -3.65 -20.68 -8.94
C ARG A 214 -4.36 -21.79 -9.73
N ARG A 215 -3.68 -22.87 -10.07
CA ARG A 215 -4.30 -24.06 -10.71
C ARG A 215 -5.36 -24.66 -9.79
N ALA A 216 -5.06 -24.90 -8.53
CA ALA A 216 -6.01 -25.41 -7.56
C ALA A 216 -7.26 -24.53 -7.43
N GLN A 217 -7.08 -23.19 -7.44
CA GLN A 217 -8.22 -22.27 -7.39
C GLN A 217 -9.08 -22.31 -8.67
N LEU A 218 -8.49 -22.56 -9.84
CA LEU A 218 -9.23 -22.72 -11.09
C LEU A 218 -10.07 -24.00 -11.08
N HIS A 219 -9.54 -25.14 -10.65
CA HIS A 219 -10.28 -26.39 -10.50
C HIS A 219 -11.45 -26.25 -9.55
N LEU A 220 -11.26 -25.63 -8.37
CA LEU A 220 -12.33 -25.36 -7.44
C LEU A 220 -13.47 -24.49 -8.03
N ARG A 221 -13.12 -23.51 -8.87
CA ARG A 221 -14.11 -22.65 -9.52
C ARG A 221 -14.90 -23.37 -10.61
N ASN A 222 -14.29 -24.35 -11.29
CA ASN A 222 -14.91 -25.14 -12.35
C ASN A 222 -15.69 -26.33 -11.80
N GLY A 223 -15.68 -26.60 -10.50
CA GLY A 223 -16.31 -27.77 -9.88
C GLY A 223 -15.60 -29.10 -10.21
N GLU A 224 -14.36 -29.04 -10.70
CA GLU A 224 -13.55 -30.21 -11.01
C GLU A 224 -12.92 -30.77 -9.73
N ALA A 225 -13.06 -32.09 -9.50
CA ALA A 225 -12.38 -32.74 -8.38
C ALA A 225 -10.85 -32.65 -8.59
N ILE A 226 -10.13 -32.20 -7.56
CA ILE A 226 -8.67 -32.22 -7.58
C ILE A 226 -8.26 -33.71 -7.45
N THR A 227 -7.96 -34.38 -8.55
CA THR A 227 -7.28 -35.66 -8.52
C THR A 227 -5.88 -35.39 -7.98
N ALA A 228 -5.64 -35.82 -6.72
CA ALA A 228 -4.31 -35.83 -6.14
C ALA A 228 -3.47 -36.82 -6.97
N GLU A 229 -2.70 -36.32 -7.90
CA GLU A 229 -1.57 -37.08 -8.44
C GLU A 229 -0.53 -37.19 -7.32
N THR A 230 -0.42 -38.39 -6.79
CA THR A 230 0.56 -38.85 -5.80
C THR A 230 1.99 -38.72 -6.31
#